data_ef41f4fae4952e1901bfe3a0a8d19235
#
_entry.id   ef41f4fae4952e1901bfe3a0a8d19235
#
_cell.length_a   1.000
_cell.length_b   1.000
_cell.length_c   1.000
_cell.angle_alpha   90.00
_cell.angle_beta   90.00
_cell.angle_gamma   90.00
#
_symmetry.space_group_name_H-M   'P 1'
#
loop_
_entity.id
_entity.type
_entity.pdbx_description
1 polymer ?
#
loop_
_entity_poly.entity_id
_entity_poly.type
_entity_poly.pdbx_seq_one_letter_code
_entity_poly.pdbx_strand_id
1 'polypeptide(L)'
;MALFESWTKSALLEVQEYVLMIWKAGRAMVTRPFYVRDIVEQFDAIGVGSMTVVLLTGMFTGMVLALQSGITLDQFGARSMVGRLVSASMVKELGPVLTGLMVAGRVGSGIAAELGSMVVTEQIAALRALGTDPIRKLVLPRVLAGLFMVPLLTVVSGGVGMVGAWIVTVTQLKVASSVYWNSVVAGLYVQDVWMGLIKPFFIGFTITSIGCHVGMRTHGGTQGVGRATTNAVVSASVAVIAVDFLVTKLLIAMMY
;
A
#
# COMPACT_ATOMS: atom_id res chain seq x y z
N MET A 1 -10.10 -36.81 -6.98
CA MET A 1 -10.87 -36.33 -5.83
C MET A 1 -9.98 -36.03 -4.62
N ALA A 2 -9.14 -36.94 -4.14
CA ALA A 2 -8.28 -36.74 -2.96
C ALA A 2 -7.29 -35.53 -3.05
N LEU A 3 -6.71 -35.23 -4.21
CA LEU A 3 -5.82 -34.08 -4.43
C LEU A 3 -6.57 -32.74 -4.36
N PHE A 4 -7.79 -32.69 -4.87
CA PHE A 4 -8.63 -31.49 -4.80
C PHE A 4 -9.11 -31.23 -3.37
N GLU A 5 -9.44 -32.29 -2.63
CA GLU A 5 -9.85 -32.22 -1.22
C GLU A 5 -8.69 -31.77 -0.29
N SER A 6 -7.47 -32.23 -0.55
CA SER A 6 -6.28 -31.79 0.21
C SER A 6 -5.93 -30.34 -0.08
N TRP A 7 -6.05 -29.89 -1.34
CA TRP A 7 -5.78 -28.50 -1.74
C TRP A 7 -6.81 -27.53 -1.14
N THR A 8 -8.09 -27.86 -1.19
CA THR A 8 -9.16 -27.04 -0.60
C THR A 8 -9.04 -26.95 0.93
N LYS A 9 -8.69 -28.05 1.61
CA LYS A 9 -8.43 -28.05 3.05
C LYS A 9 -7.24 -27.17 3.42
N SER A 10 -6.14 -27.23 2.66
CA SER A 10 -4.97 -26.40 2.87
C SER A 10 -5.31 -24.92 2.71
N ALA A 11 -6.01 -24.54 1.63
CA ALA A 11 -6.43 -23.17 1.40
C ALA A 11 -7.38 -22.63 2.49
N LEU A 12 -8.32 -23.45 2.95
CA LEU A 12 -9.22 -23.07 4.05
C LEU A 12 -8.48 -22.87 5.37
N LEU A 13 -7.51 -23.71 5.68
CA LEU A 13 -6.66 -23.55 6.86
C LEU A 13 -5.82 -22.27 6.80
N GLU A 14 -5.27 -21.94 5.63
CA GLU A 14 -4.53 -20.69 5.44
C GLU A 14 -5.39 -19.46 5.68
N VAL A 15 -6.58 -19.42 5.11
CA VAL A 15 -7.55 -18.34 5.32
C VAL A 15 -7.96 -18.25 6.79
N GLN A 16 -8.22 -19.39 7.44
CA GLN A 16 -8.56 -19.42 8.85
C GLN A 16 -7.45 -18.86 9.74
N GLU A 17 -6.20 -19.26 9.51
CA GLU A 17 -5.06 -18.77 10.29
C GLU A 17 -4.84 -17.27 10.06
N TYR A 18 -4.98 -16.78 8.82
CA TYR A 18 -4.91 -15.36 8.50
C TYR A 18 -5.99 -14.57 9.25
N VAL A 19 -7.24 -15.01 9.20
CA VAL A 19 -8.36 -14.36 9.89
C VAL A 19 -8.16 -14.37 11.41
N LEU A 20 -7.70 -15.48 11.97
CA LEU A 20 -7.39 -15.58 13.40
C LEU A 20 -6.25 -14.66 13.83
N MET A 21 -5.22 -14.50 12.99
CA MET A 21 -4.12 -13.57 13.25
C MET A 21 -4.64 -12.12 13.30
N ILE A 22 -5.46 -11.71 12.32
CA ILE A 22 -6.06 -10.38 12.27
C ILE A 22 -6.99 -10.16 13.47
N TRP A 23 -7.83 -11.13 13.80
CA TRP A 23 -8.71 -11.05 14.95
C TRP A 23 -7.95 -10.88 16.27
N LYS A 24 -6.87 -11.63 16.47
CA LYS A 24 -5.99 -11.49 17.64
C LYS A 24 -5.30 -10.13 17.65
N ALA A 25 -4.81 -9.62 16.52
CA ALA A 25 -4.23 -8.31 16.39
C ALA A 25 -5.25 -7.20 16.72
N GLY A 26 -6.48 -7.30 16.20
CA GLY A 26 -7.56 -6.38 16.52
C GLY A 26 -7.94 -6.38 18.01
N ARG A 27 -8.02 -7.55 18.63
CA ARG A 27 -8.26 -7.66 20.07
C ARG A 27 -7.11 -7.09 20.91
N ALA A 28 -5.89 -7.20 20.40
CA ALA A 28 -4.69 -6.65 21.05
C ALA A 28 -4.70 -5.11 21.07
N MET A 29 -5.41 -4.44 20.15
CA MET A 29 -5.57 -2.97 20.16
C MET A 29 -6.31 -2.45 21.39
N VAL A 30 -7.18 -3.25 22.01
CA VAL A 30 -8.01 -2.82 23.13
C VAL A 30 -7.42 -3.27 24.48
N THR A 31 -6.43 -4.16 24.47
CA THR A 31 -5.88 -4.77 25.70
C THR A 31 -4.44 -4.32 25.97
N ARG A 32 -4.10 -3.98 27.21
CA ARG A 32 -2.72 -3.66 27.63
C ARG A 32 -1.86 -4.93 27.74
N PRO A 33 -0.51 -4.85 27.55
CA PRO A 33 0.33 -3.65 27.38
C PRO A 33 0.40 -3.15 25.93
N PHE A 34 0.63 -1.82 25.76
CA PHE A 34 0.91 -1.20 24.48
C PHE A 34 2.42 -1.00 24.30
N TYR A 35 2.97 -1.49 23.20
CA TYR A 35 4.38 -1.32 22.84
C TYR A 35 4.54 -0.06 21.95
N VAL A 36 4.35 1.14 22.55
CA VAL A 36 4.36 2.41 21.82
C VAL A 36 5.67 2.63 21.07
N ARG A 37 6.79 2.26 21.68
CA ARG A 37 8.11 2.37 21.05
C ARG A 37 8.19 1.55 19.77
N ASP A 38 7.75 0.30 19.80
CA ASP A 38 7.76 -0.58 18.62
C ASP A 38 6.82 -0.02 17.53
N ILE A 39 5.71 0.62 17.91
CA ILE A 39 4.80 1.30 16.96
C ILE A 39 5.53 2.45 16.26
N VAL A 40 6.21 3.34 17.00
CA VAL A 40 6.93 4.48 16.42
C VAL A 40 8.06 4.02 15.52
N GLU A 41 8.82 3.00 15.91
CA GLU A 41 9.87 2.40 15.08
C GLU A 41 9.30 1.87 13.75
N GLN A 42 8.11 1.25 13.76
CA GLN A 42 7.46 0.78 12.53
C GLN A 42 6.89 1.94 11.68
N PHE A 43 6.43 3.03 12.29
CA PHE A 43 6.03 4.24 11.56
C PHE A 43 7.20 4.83 10.78
N ASP A 44 8.38 4.89 11.40
CA ASP A 44 9.60 5.36 10.72
C ASP A 44 10.02 4.41 9.59
N ALA A 45 10.10 3.12 9.88
CA ALA A 45 10.53 2.11 8.91
C ALA A 45 9.63 2.02 7.68
N ILE A 46 8.31 2.08 7.85
CA ILE A 46 7.33 2.00 6.77
C ILE A 46 7.17 3.35 6.09
N GLY A 47 7.05 4.44 6.86
CA GLY A 47 6.82 5.78 6.33
C GLY A 47 8.07 6.40 5.72
N VAL A 48 8.97 6.85 6.57
CA VAL A 48 10.18 7.57 6.14
C VAL A 48 11.04 6.67 5.24
N GLY A 49 11.20 5.43 5.64
CA GLY A 49 11.95 4.46 4.85
C GLY A 49 11.42 4.27 3.42
N SER A 50 10.11 4.40 3.14
CA SER A 50 9.56 4.25 1.79
C SER A 50 9.47 5.55 1.00
N MET A 51 9.70 6.70 1.66
CA MET A 51 9.48 8.04 1.09
C MET A 51 10.18 8.21 -0.27
N THR A 52 11.47 7.90 -0.35
CA THR A 52 12.26 8.12 -1.57
C THR A 52 11.69 7.40 -2.78
N VAL A 53 11.35 6.11 -2.63
CA VAL A 53 10.82 5.30 -3.74
C VAL A 53 9.44 5.80 -4.17
N VAL A 54 8.60 6.13 -3.21
CA VAL A 54 7.23 6.63 -3.45
C VAL A 54 7.25 8.02 -4.12
N LEU A 55 8.14 8.92 -3.68
CA LEU A 55 8.30 10.24 -4.29
C LEU A 55 8.74 10.15 -5.74
N LEU A 56 9.80 9.38 -6.01
CA LEU A 56 10.32 9.20 -7.37
C LEU A 56 9.27 8.57 -8.29
N THR A 57 8.61 7.52 -7.83
CA THR A 57 7.57 6.84 -8.61
C THR A 57 6.41 7.78 -8.90
N GLY A 58 5.92 8.51 -7.89
CA GLY A 58 4.84 9.48 -8.05
C GLY A 58 5.19 10.58 -9.05
N MET A 59 6.40 11.16 -8.91
CA MET A 59 6.87 12.22 -9.79
C MET A 59 6.95 11.77 -11.27
N PHE A 60 7.62 10.67 -11.54
CA PHE A 60 7.75 10.16 -12.91
C PHE A 60 6.41 9.71 -13.51
N THR A 61 5.55 9.12 -12.70
CA THR A 61 4.19 8.76 -13.14
C THR A 61 3.40 10.01 -13.55
N GLY A 62 3.45 11.07 -12.75
CA GLY A 62 2.81 12.34 -13.10
C GLY A 62 3.37 12.93 -14.40
N MET A 63 4.70 12.92 -14.57
CA MET A 63 5.35 13.38 -15.80
C MET A 63 4.88 12.62 -17.04
N VAL A 64 4.87 11.29 -16.97
CA VAL A 64 4.45 10.41 -18.08
C VAL A 64 2.96 10.61 -18.39
N LEU A 65 2.13 10.69 -17.35
CA LEU A 65 0.69 10.92 -17.51
C LEU A 65 0.40 12.27 -18.17
N ALA A 66 1.15 13.33 -17.82
CA ALA A 66 1.01 14.64 -18.46
C ALA A 66 1.43 14.61 -19.93
N LEU A 67 2.51 13.89 -20.28
CA LEU A 67 2.92 13.74 -21.69
C LEU A 67 1.86 13.02 -22.50
N GLN A 68 1.40 11.86 -22.03
CA GLN A 68 0.42 11.03 -22.77
C GLN A 68 -0.92 11.73 -22.91
N SER A 69 -1.45 12.28 -21.81
CA SER A 69 -2.72 13.03 -21.85
C SER A 69 -2.60 14.32 -22.64
N GLY A 70 -1.44 14.99 -22.57
CA GLY A 70 -1.18 16.20 -23.36
C GLY A 70 -1.24 15.96 -24.85
N ILE A 71 -0.59 14.91 -25.36
CA ILE A 71 -0.64 14.53 -26.78
C ILE A 71 -2.08 14.16 -27.19
N THR A 72 -2.78 13.40 -26.38
CA THR A 72 -4.16 13.02 -26.68
C THR A 72 -5.11 14.20 -26.70
N LEU A 73 -5.03 15.09 -25.69
CA LEU A 73 -5.90 16.26 -25.59
C LEU A 73 -5.58 17.31 -26.67
N ASP A 74 -4.35 17.33 -27.20
CA ASP A 74 -3.95 18.23 -28.29
C ASP A 74 -4.76 17.97 -29.57
N GLN A 75 -5.03 16.70 -29.87
CA GLN A 75 -5.84 16.33 -31.03
C GLN A 75 -7.26 16.91 -30.98
N PHE A 76 -7.74 17.23 -29.78
CA PHE A 76 -9.04 17.85 -29.54
C PHE A 76 -8.96 19.35 -29.21
N GLY A 77 -7.79 19.98 -29.34
CA GLY A 77 -7.56 21.38 -28.96
C GLY A 77 -7.74 21.68 -27.46
N ALA A 78 -7.67 20.64 -26.60
CA ALA A 78 -8.03 20.72 -25.18
C ALA A 78 -6.81 20.58 -24.23
N ARG A 79 -5.59 21.01 -24.67
CA ARG A 79 -4.35 20.95 -23.85
C ARG A 79 -4.50 21.57 -22.46
N SER A 80 -5.33 22.61 -22.33
CA SER A 80 -5.59 23.27 -21.04
C SER A 80 -6.23 22.34 -19.98
N MET A 81 -6.83 21.21 -20.39
CA MET A 81 -7.45 20.23 -19.49
C MET A 81 -6.50 19.17 -18.94
N VAL A 82 -5.19 19.19 -19.32
CA VAL A 82 -4.22 18.20 -18.81
C VAL A 82 -4.17 18.16 -17.29
N GLY A 83 -4.17 19.32 -16.62
CA GLY A 83 -4.17 19.39 -15.15
C GLY A 83 -5.36 18.67 -14.51
N ARG A 84 -6.55 18.83 -15.09
CA ARG A 84 -7.79 18.17 -14.63
C ARG A 84 -7.71 16.66 -14.73
N LEU A 85 -7.21 16.15 -15.86
CA LEU A 85 -7.10 14.71 -16.08
C LEU A 85 -6.03 14.08 -15.18
N VAL A 86 -4.87 14.74 -15.08
CA VAL A 86 -3.78 14.27 -14.20
C VAL A 86 -4.20 14.26 -12.73
N SER A 87 -4.80 15.35 -12.24
CA SER A 87 -5.19 15.43 -10.83
C SER A 87 -6.25 14.38 -10.46
N ALA A 88 -7.27 14.21 -11.31
CA ALA A 88 -8.30 13.20 -11.10
C ALA A 88 -7.72 11.77 -11.11
N SER A 89 -6.86 11.44 -12.09
CA SER A 89 -6.25 10.11 -12.21
C SER A 89 -5.29 9.81 -11.06
N MET A 90 -4.45 10.79 -10.67
CA MET A 90 -3.47 10.62 -9.59
C MET A 90 -4.15 10.44 -8.23
N VAL A 91 -5.18 11.24 -7.95
CA VAL A 91 -5.84 11.18 -6.64
C VAL A 91 -6.72 9.95 -6.50
N LYS A 92 -7.53 9.63 -7.53
CA LYS A 92 -8.51 8.53 -7.46
C LYS A 92 -7.89 7.14 -7.50
N GLU A 93 -6.92 6.93 -8.41
CA GLU A 93 -6.49 5.58 -8.78
C GLU A 93 -4.96 5.41 -8.73
N LEU A 94 -4.21 6.17 -9.55
CA LEU A 94 -2.78 5.92 -9.73
C LEU A 94 -1.97 6.15 -8.47
N GLY A 95 -2.27 7.20 -7.70
CA GLY A 95 -1.61 7.47 -6.43
C GLY A 95 -1.75 6.30 -5.44
N PRO A 96 -2.97 5.90 -5.08
CA PRO A 96 -3.21 4.76 -4.19
C PRO A 96 -2.59 3.45 -4.67
N VAL A 97 -2.84 3.06 -5.91
CA VAL A 97 -2.40 1.76 -6.46
C VAL A 97 -0.88 1.70 -6.58
N LEU A 98 -0.24 2.70 -7.19
CA LEU A 98 1.21 2.69 -7.38
C LEU A 98 1.97 2.79 -6.06
N THR A 99 1.51 3.65 -5.14
CA THR A 99 2.08 3.68 -3.79
C THR A 99 1.92 2.32 -3.10
N GLY A 100 0.74 1.70 -3.22
CA GLY A 100 0.49 0.37 -2.66
C GLY A 100 1.44 -0.69 -3.24
N LEU A 101 1.64 -0.73 -4.55
CA LEU A 101 2.55 -1.69 -5.18
C LEU A 101 4.02 -1.47 -4.77
N MET A 102 4.47 -0.21 -4.69
CA MET A 102 5.82 0.11 -4.22
C MET A 102 6.03 -0.28 -2.75
N VAL A 103 5.05 0.00 -1.90
CA VAL A 103 5.07 -0.39 -0.49
C VAL A 103 4.96 -1.92 -0.34
N ALA A 104 4.15 -2.61 -1.15
CA ALA A 104 4.09 -4.07 -1.14
C ALA A 104 5.45 -4.71 -1.46
N GLY A 105 6.14 -4.18 -2.47
CA GLY A 105 7.48 -4.64 -2.85
C GLY A 105 8.52 -4.42 -1.75
N ARG A 106 8.53 -3.24 -1.12
CA ARG A 106 9.53 -2.88 -0.13
C ARG A 106 9.17 -3.33 1.29
N VAL A 107 8.01 -2.92 1.77
CA VAL A 107 7.58 -3.14 3.16
C VAL A 107 7.05 -4.57 3.33
N GLY A 108 6.24 -5.06 2.38
CA GLY A 108 5.72 -6.43 2.43
C GLY A 108 6.83 -7.47 2.46
N SER A 109 7.84 -7.32 1.60
CA SER A 109 9.03 -8.19 1.60
C SER A 109 9.86 -8.03 2.86
N GLY A 110 10.09 -6.79 3.31
CA GLY A 110 10.87 -6.48 4.51
C GLY A 110 10.26 -7.11 5.77
N ILE A 111 8.95 -6.96 5.96
CA ILE A 111 8.22 -7.60 7.08
C ILE A 111 8.34 -9.12 7.02
N ALA A 112 8.16 -9.72 5.83
CA ALA A 112 8.25 -11.16 5.66
C ALA A 112 9.68 -11.67 5.91
N ALA A 113 10.70 -10.93 5.48
CA ALA A 113 12.10 -11.26 5.74
C ALA A 113 12.45 -11.22 7.23
N GLU A 114 12.07 -10.12 7.89
CA GLU A 114 12.36 -9.90 9.31
C GLU A 114 11.66 -10.94 10.18
N LEU A 115 10.34 -11.10 10.04
CA LEU A 115 9.58 -12.09 10.82
C LEU A 115 9.99 -13.51 10.45
N GLY A 116 10.26 -13.79 9.17
CA GLY A 116 10.73 -15.09 8.73
C GLY A 116 12.09 -15.45 9.33
N SER A 117 13.00 -14.50 9.41
CA SER A 117 14.29 -14.66 10.11
C SER A 117 14.09 -14.93 11.61
N MET A 118 13.19 -14.20 12.27
CA MET A 118 12.86 -14.41 13.68
C MET A 118 12.22 -15.78 13.95
N VAL A 119 11.46 -16.34 12.99
CA VAL A 119 10.94 -17.71 13.09
C VAL A 119 12.07 -18.72 12.98
N VAL A 120 12.93 -18.59 11.98
CA VAL A 120 14.03 -19.55 11.71
C VAL A 120 15.06 -19.57 12.84
N THR A 121 15.29 -18.42 13.48
CA THR A 121 16.22 -18.29 14.63
C THR A 121 15.54 -18.53 15.98
N GLU A 122 14.31 -19.04 15.99
CA GLU A 122 13.50 -19.38 17.18
C GLU A 122 13.21 -18.19 18.13
N GLN A 123 13.47 -16.96 17.70
CA GLN A 123 13.18 -15.76 18.51
C GLN A 123 11.71 -15.64 18.86
N ILE A 124 10.81 -16.01 17.95
CA ILE A 124 9.35 -16.00 18.20
C ILE A 124 8.96 -17.07 19.22
N ALA A 125 9.61 -18.23 19.21
CA ALA A 125 9.42 -19.27 20.23
C ALA A 125 9.92 -18.81 21.60
N ALA A 126 11.08 -18.16 21.65
CA ALA A 126 11.62 -17.58 22.88
C ALA A 126 10.68 -16.49 23.46
N LEU A 127 10.11 -15.61 22.63
CA LEU A 127 9.12 -14.61 23.08
C LEU A 127 7.91 -15.27 23.73
N ARG A 128 7.41 -16.36 23.16
CA ARG A 128 6.28 -17.13 23.75
C ARG A 128 6.66 -17.76 25.07
N ALA A 129 7.86 -18.34 25.17
CA ALA A 129 8.37 -18.93 26.41
C ALA A 129 8.50 -17.90 27.54
N LEU A 130 8.80 -16.64 27.20
CA LEU A 130 8.85 -15.50 28.12
C LEU A 130 7.44 -14.91 28.44
N GLY A 131 6.36 -15.56 28.00
CA GLY A 131 4.99 -15.10 28.24
C GLY A 131 4.54 -13.90 27.42
N THR A 132 5.33 -13.49 26.40
CA THR A 132 4.98 -12.38 25.52
C THR A 132 4.24 -12.89 24.28
N ASP A 133 3.09 -12.29 23.98
CA ASP A 133 2.34 -12.61 22.75
C ASP A 133 3.02 -11.98 21.52
N PRO A 134 3.55 -12.82 20.58
CA PRO A 134 4.22 -12.31 19.37
C PRO A 134 3.31 -11.48 18.47
N ILE A 135 2.00 -11.78 18.43
CA ILE A 135 1.05 -11.03 17.60
C ILE A 135 0.95 -9.60 18.13
N ARG A 136 0.85 -9.43 19.43
CA ARG A 136 0.78 -8.11 20.05
C ARG A 136 2.07 -7.30 19.88
N LYS A 137 3.22 -7.95 20.01
CA LYS A 137 4.51 -7.25 19.97
C LYS A 137 5.02 -7.01 18.54
N LEU A 138 4.77 -7.94 17.62
CA LEU A 138 5.37 -7.91 16.28
C LEU A 138 4.36 -7.56 15.18
N VAL A 139 3.15 -8.13 15.21
CA VAL A 139 2.16 -7.93 14.14
C VAL A 139 1.43 -6.61 14.30
N LEU A 140 0.91 -6.33 15.50
CA LEU A 140 0.10 -5.14 15.75
C LEU A 140 0.79 -3.82 15.38
N PRO A 141 2.06 -3.55 15.80
CA PRO A 141 2.75 -2.32 15.42
C PRO A 141 2.89 -2.14 13.92
N ARG A 142 3.19 -3.23 13.18
CA ARG A 142 3.34 -3.19 11.72
C ARG A 142 2.03 -2.92 11.01
N VAL A 143 0.95 -3.54 11.46
CA VAL A 143 -0.39 -3.33 10.88
C VAL A 143 -0.86 -1.90 11.13
N LEU A 144 -0.68 -1.36 12.34
CA LEU A 144 -0.99 0.03 12.64
C LEU A 144 -0.17 1.00 11.80
N ALA A 145 1.14 0.75 11.69
CA ALA A 145 2.00 1.61 10.88
C ALA A 145 1.60 1.59 9.40
N GLY A 146 1.29 0.42 8.83
CA GLY A 146 0.79 0.33 7.45
C GLY A 146 -0.53 1.04 7.25
N LEU A 147 -1.47 0.89 8.19
CA LEU A 147 -2.79 1.51 8.14
C LEU A 147 -2.72 3.04 8.04
N PHE A 148 -1.77 3.69 8.74
CA PHE A 148 -1.66 5.15 8.77
C PHE A 148 -0.60 5.72 7.83
N MET A 149 0.52 5.02 7.65
CA MET A 149 1.62 5.56 6.83
C MET A 149 1.38 5.41 5.33
N VAL A 150 0.67 4.36 4.88
CA VAL A 150 0.38 4.21 3.45
C VAL A 150 -0.55 5.30 2.92
N PRO A 151 -1.63 5.70 3.60
CA PRO A 151 -2.40 6.89 3.22
C PRO A 151 -1.56 8.16 3.15
N LEU A 152 -0.69 8.40 4.14
CA LEU A 152 0.18 9.57 4.16
C LEU A 152 1.14 9.57 2.96
N LEU A 153 1.79 8.45 2.69
CA LEU A 153 2.66 8.28 1.52
C LEU A 153 1.90 8.50 0.20
N THR A 154 0.64 8.05 0.12
CA THR A 154 -0.20 8.23 -1.07
C THR A 154 -0.50 9.70 -1.33
N VAL A 155 -0.84 10.46 -0.29
CA VAL A 155 -1.07 11.92 -0.41
C VAL A 155 0.18 12.63 -0.91
N VAL A 156 1.33 12.31 -0.33
CA VAL A 156 2.61 12.90 -0.74
C VAL A 156 2.96 12.51 -2.17
N SER A 157 2.79 11.24 -2.55
CA SER A 157 2.99 10.74 -3.92
C SER A 157 2.12 11.46 -4.94
N GLY A 158 0.83 11.63 -4.63
CA GLY A 158 -0.12 12.36 -5.47
C GLY A 158 0.29 13.81 -5.67
N GLY A 159 0.67 14.49 -4.58
CA GLY A 159 1.15 15.88 -4.63
C GLY A 159 2.40 16.05 -5.49
N VAL A 160 3.41 15.19 -5.27
CA VAL A 160 4.65 15.22 -6.06
C VAL A 160 4.40 14.83 -7.52
N GLY A 161 3.46 13.89 -7.77
CA GLY A 161 3.04 13.55 -9.13
C GLY A 161 2.41 14.73 -9.87
N MET A 162 1.58 15.52 -9.21
CA MET A 162 1.02 16.76 -9.80
C MET A 162 2.11 17.79 -10.09
N VAL A 163 3.13 17.91 -9.24
CA VAL A 163 4.30 18.78 -9.50
C VAL A 163 5.11 18.26 -10.69
N GLY A 164 5.36 16.96 -10.78
CA GLY A 164 6.01 16.35 -11.95
C GLY A 164 5.25 16.62 -13.25
N ALA A 165 3.95 16.46 -13.23
CA ALA A 165 3.08 16.76 -14.36
C ALA A 165 3.10 18.26 -14.73
N TRP A 166 3.15 19.16 -13.75
CA TRP A 166 3.30 20.59 -13.97
C TRP A 166 4.58 20.92 -14.73
N ILE A 167 5.73 20.36 -14.34
CA ILE A 167 7.01 20.58 -15.03
C ILE A 167 6.88 20.24 -16.51
N VAL A 168 6.34 19.07 -16.84
CA VAL A 168 6.16 18.62 -18.23
C VAL A 168 5.16 19.52 -19.00
N THR A 169 4.05 19.85 -18.37
CA THR A 169 2.99 20.67 -18.99
C THR A 169 3.49 22.05 -19.37
N VAL A 170 4.31 22.67 -18.52
CA VAL A 170 4.87 24.00 -18.80
C VAL A 170 6.01 23.92 -19.81
N THR A 171 6.94 22.98 -19.66
CA THR A 171 8.16 22.90 -20.48
C THR A 171 7.90 22.30 -21.86
N GLN A 172 7.14 21.20 -21.94
CA GLN A 172 6.93 20.44 -23.17
C GLN A 172 5.66 20.89 -23.91
N LEU A 173 4.54 21.00 -23.18
CA LEU A 173 3.24 21.30 -23.80
C LEU A 173 2.99 22.80 -23.95
N LYS A 174 3.89 23.66 -23.41
CA LYS A 174 3.83 25.13 -23.51
C LYS A 174 2.53 25.73 -22.96
N VAL A 175 1.89 25.07 -21.99
CA VAL A 175 0.71 25.58 -21.28
C VAL A 175 1.16 26.46 -20.12
N ALA A 176 0.52 27.62 -19.96
CA ALA A 176 0.85 28.54 -18.86
C ALA A 176 0.61 27.87 -17.48
N SER A 177 1.50 28.12 -16.52
CA SER A 177 1.45 27.54 -15.17
C SER A 177 0.11 27.82 -14.47
N SER A 178 -0.44 29.03 -14.61
CA SER A 178 -1.75 29.39 -14.02
C SER A 178 -2.90 28.57 -14.61
N VAL A 179 -2.88 28.30 -15.92
CA VAL A 179 -3.89 27.46 -16.58
C VAL A 179 -3.83 26.03 -16.07
N TYR A 180 -2.61 25.49 -15.90
CA TYR A 180 -2.44 24.14 -15.33
C TYR A 180 -3.02 24.03 -13.92
N TRP A 181 -2.61 24.91 -12.98
CA TRP A 181 -3.08 24.82 -11.60
C TRP A 181 -4.58 25.08 -11.44
N ASN A 182 -5.14 26.02 -12.21
CA ASN A 182 -6.58 26.23 -12.26
C ASN A 182 -7.30 24.97 -12.78
N SER A 183 -6.75 24.28 -13.76
CA SER A 183 -7.27 23.02 -14.29
C SER A 183 -7.18 21.89 -13.28
N VAL A 184 -6.09 21.79 -12.47
CA VAL A 184 -5.93 20.83 -11.37
C VAL A 184 -7.03 21.01 -10.33
N VAL A 185 -7.24 22.24 -9.86
CA VAL A 185 -8.26 22.55 -8.85
C VAL A 185 -9.67 22.27 -9.38
N ALA A 186 -9.94 22.65 -10.63
CA ALA A 186 -11.24 22.40 -11.28
C ALA A 186 -11.52 20.90 -11.54
N GLY A 187 -10.46 20.08 -11.55
CA GLY A 187 -10.56 18.62 -11.75
C GLY A 187 -10.78 17.81 -10.49
N LEU A 188 -10.57 18.41 -9.31
CA LEU A 188 -10.68 17.71 -8.03
C LEU A 188 -12.03 18.00 -7.36
N TYR A 189 -12.89 17.02 -7.33
CA TYR A 189 -14.10 17.05 -6.51
C TYR A 189 -13.81 16.52 -5.10
N VAL A 190 -14.57 16.99 -4.13
CA VAL A 190 -14.43 16.54 -2.72
C VAL A 190 -14.59 15.03 -2.60
N GLN A 191 -15.48 14.44 -3.39
CA GLN A 191 -15.69 12.98 -3.45
C GLN A 191 -14.42 12.24 -3.92
N ASP A 192 -13.70 12.79 -4.89
CA ASP A 192 -12.46 12.21 -5.42
C ASP A 192 -11.36 12.17 -4.37
N VAL A 193 -11.25 13.22 -3.56
CA VAL A 193 -10.28 13.31 -2.46
C VAL A 193 -10.60 12.26 -1.39
N TRP A 194 -11.87 12.09 -1.03
CA TRP A 194 -12.27 11.04 -0.09
C TRP A 194 -11.97 9.64 -0.61
N MET A 195 -12.23 9.38 -1.89
CA MET A 195 -11.86 8.09 -2.52
C MET A 195 -10.36 7.85 -2.44
N GLY A 196 -9.56 8.85 -2.77
CA GLY A 196 -8.10 8.76 -2.72
C GLY A 196 -7.53 8.59 -1.32
N LEU A 197 -8.24 9.05 -0.27
CA LEU A 197 -7.82 8.89 1.12
C LEU A 197 -8.25 7.56 1.73
N ILE A 198 -9.46 7.09 1.44
CA ILE A 198 -10.02 5.87 2.06
C ILE A 198 -9.33 4.62 1.54
N LYS A 199 -9.09 4.51 0.23
CA LYS A 199 -8.47 3.34 -0.40
C LYS A 199 -7.12 2.95 0.24
N PRO A 200 -6.16 3.86 0.45
CA PRO A 200 -4.87 3.52 1.00
C PRO A 200 -4.90 2.93 2.41
N PHE A 201 -5.93 3.19 3.23
CA PHE A 201 -6.10 2.53 4.53
C PHE A 201 -6.26 1.01 4.37
N PHE A 202 -7.14 0.61 3.44
CA PHE A 202 -7.33 -0.81 3.14
C PHE A 202 -6.10 -1.43 2.49
N ILE A 203 -5.44 -0.71 1.59
CA ILE A 203 -4.21 -1.14 0.93
C ILE A 203 -3.09 -1.35 1.96
N GLY A 204 -2.86 -0.39 2.83
CA GLY A 204 -1.82 -0.46 3.87
C GLY A 204 -2.05 -1.61 4.85
N PHE A 205 -3.29 -1.77 5.30
CA PHE A 205 -3.70 -2.91 6.12
C PHE A 205 -3.43 -4.26 5.41
N THR A 206 -3.80 -4.37 4.14
CA THR A 206 -3.63 -5.60 3.35
C THR A 206 -2.15 -5.96 3.20
N ILE A 207 -1.30 -5.01 2.83
CA ILE A 207 0.13 -5.25 2.63
C ILE A 207 0.80 -5.75 3.92
N THR A 208 0.57 -5.03 5.01
CA THR A 208 1.24 -5.34 6.28
C THR A 208 0.73 -6.62 6.92
N SER A 209 -0.56 -6.90 6.81
CA SER A 209 -1.14 -8.15 7.32
C SER A 209 -0.68 -9.37 6.52
N ILE A 210 -0.59 -9.28 5.19
CA ILE A 210 -0.06 -10.37 4.35
C ILE A 210 1.44 -10.59 4.64
N GLY A 211 2.24 -9.50 4.71
CA GLY A 211 3.66 -9.60 5.05
C GLY A 211 3.89 -10.28 6.40
N CYS A 212 3.09 -9.92 7.41
CA CYS A 212 3.15 -10.57 8.73
C CYS A 212 2.73 -12.05 8.66
N HIS A 213 1.65 -12.36 7.96
CA HIS A 213 1.16 -13.73 7.85
C HIS A 213 2.18 -14.65 7.19
N VAL A 214 2.71 -14.24 6.04
CA VAL A 214 3.71 -15.02 5.30
C VAL A 214 5.00 -15.15 6.10
N GLY A 215 5.48 -14.07 6.74
CA GLY A 215 6.68 -14.09 7.56
C GLY A 215 6.58 -15.02 8.76
N MET A 216 5.45 -15.00 9.47
CA MET A 216 5.22 -15.85 10.65
C MET A 216 5.10 -17.35 10.32
N ARG A 217 4.89 -17.71 9.07
CA ARG A 217 4.79 -19.10 8.57
C ARG A 217 6.03 -19.58 7.82
N THR A 218 7.12 -18.86 7.91
CA THR A 218 8.36 -19.22 7.23
C THR A 218 8.91 -20.55 7.75
N HIS A 219 9.27 -21.46 6.85
CA HIS A 219 9.88 -22.73 7.13
C HIS A 219 11.04 -23.01 6.17
N GLY A 220 12.03 -23.84 6.58
CA GLY A 220 13.14 -24.26 5.72
C GLY A 220 14.35 -23.33 5.75
N GLY A 221 14.65 -22.73 6.91
CA GLY A 221 15.84 -21.95 7.14
C GLY A 221 15.96 -20.70 6.28
N THR A 222 17.17 -20.29 5.94
CA THR A 222 17.45 -19.06 5.16
C THR A 222 16.83 -19.08 3.76
N GLN A 223 16.77 -20.26 3.10
CA GLN A 223 16.10 -20.40 1.81
C GLN A 223 14.58 -20.19 1.94
N GLY A 224 13.99 -20.60 3.07
CA GLY A 224 12.60 -20.36 3.39
C GLY A 224 12.29 -18.87 3.52
N VAL A 225 13.18 -18.09 4.13
CA VAL A 225 13.05 -16.64 4.25
C VAL A 225 13.01 -16.00 2.86
N GLY A 226 13.91 -16.37 1.94
CA GLY A 226 13.89 -15.87 0.56
C GLY A 226 12.61 -16.20 -0.19
N ARG A 227 12.04 -17.40 -0.02
CA ARG A 227 10.73 -17.74 -0.61
C ARG A 227 9.59 -16.95 0.02
N ALA A 228 9.62 -16.78 1.34
CA ALA A 228 8.61 -16.01 2.06
C ALA A 228 8.57 -14.55 1.58
N THR A 229 9.73 -13.92 1.36
CA THR A 229 9.80 -12.54 0.83
C THR A 229 9.15 -12.43 -0.55
N THR A 230 9.48 -13.33 -1.46
CA THR A 230 8.89 -13.35 -2.81
C THR A 230 7.38 -13.58 -2.75
N ASN A 231 6.93 -14.57 -1.96
CA ASN A 231 5.51 -14.86 -1.81
C ASN A 231 4.74 -13.69 -1.19
N ALA A 232 5.32 -12.99 -0.22
CA ALA A 232 4.71 -11.81 0.39
C ALA A 232 4.49 -10.69 -0.64
N VAL A 233 5.51 -10.41 -1.49
CA VAL A 233 5.38 -9.40 -2.55
C VAL A 233 4.29 -9.76 -3.54
N VAL A 234 4.32 -10.99 -4.06
CA VAL A 234 3.34 -11.44 -5.07
C VAL A 234 1.93 -11.41 -4.49
N SER A 235 1.72 -12.02 -3.32
CA SER A 235 0.41 -12.08 -2.69
C SER A 235 -0.11 -10.68 -2.32
N ALA A 236 0.74 -9.82 -1.76
CA ALA A 236 0.35 -8.46 -1.42
C ALA A 236 0.03 -7.63 -2.66
N SER A 237 0.81 -7.73 -3.74
CA SER A 237 0.56 -6.98 -4.98
C SER A 237 -0.75 -7.39 -5.65
N VAL A 238 -1.04 -8.68 -5.73
CA VAL A 238 -2.34 -9.17 -6.25
C VAL A 238 -3.49 -8.72 -5.37
N ALA A 239 -3.33 -8.81 -4.04
CA ALA A 239 -4.35 -8.39 -3.10
C ALA A 239 -4.59 -6.87 -3.13
N VAL A 240 -3.54 -6.05 -3.32
CA VAL A 240 -3.67 -4.58 -3.49
C VAL A 240 -4.58 -4.26 -4.67
N ILE A 241 -4.34 -4.87 -5.85
CA ILE A 241 -5.17 -4.63 -7.04
C ILE A 241 -6.63 -5.09 -6.81
N ALA A 242 -6.81 -6.26 -6.18
CA ALA A 242 -8.15 -6.76 -5.88
C ALA A 242 -8.90 -5.88 -4.88
N VAL A 243 -8.23 -5.45 -3.80
CA VAL A 243 -8.79 -4.57 -2.76
C VAL A 243 -9.10 -3.19 -3.35
N ASP A 244 -8.21 -2.63 -4.18
CA ASP A 244 -8.44 -1.35 -4.86
C ASP A 244 -9.72 -1.40 -5.70
N PHE A 245 -9.87 -2.44 -6.54
CA PHE A 245 -11.08 -2.62 -7.35
C PHE A 245 -12.35 -2.74 -6.49
N LEU A 246 -12.32 -3.57 -5.43
CA LEU A 246 -13.48 -3.78 -4.56
C LEU A 246 -13.87 -2.51 -3.81
N VAL A 247 -12.88 -1.80 -3.25
CA VAL A 247 -13.12 -0.54 -2.53
C VAL A 247 -13.60 0.55 -3.48
N THR A 248 -13.04 0.65 -4.69
CA THR A 248 -13.52 1.57 -5.73
C THR A 248 -14.97 1.32 -6.07
N LYS A 249 -15.33 0.06 -6.34
CA LYS A 249 -16.72 -0.32 -6.65
C LYS A 249 -17.68 0.05 -5.51
N LEU A 250 -17.27 -0.21 -4.26
CA LEU A 250 -18.06 0.13 -3.08
C LEU A 250 -18.24 1.65 -2.93
N LEU A 251 -17.14 2.41 -3.05
CA LEU A 251 -17.17 3.87 -2.90
C LEU A 251 -17.97 4.56 -4.01
N ILE A 252 -17.88 4.09 -5.25
CA ILE A 252 -18.71 4.59 -6.34
C ILE A 252 -20.19 4.34 -6.02
N ALA A 253 -20.57 3.15 -5.56
CA ALA A 253 -21.96 2.84 -5.23
C ALA A 253 -22.50 3.66 -4.04
N MET A 254 -21.62 4.19 -3.17
CA MET A 254 -22.00 4.99 -2.00
C MET A 254 -22.01 6.50 -2.26
N MET A 255 -21.18 6.97 -3.21
CA MET A 255 -20.94 8.41 -3.41
C MET A 255 -21.54 8.96 -4.71
N TYR A 256 -21.89 8.07 -5.65
CA TYR A 256 -22.50 8.39 -6.94
C TYR A 256 -23.81 7.62 -7.13
#